data_872684f0ec1248ad0556b513b580e434
#
_entry.id   872684f0ec1248ad0556b513b580e434
#
_cell.length_a   1.000
_cell.length_b   1.000
_cell.length_c   1.000
_cell.angle_alpha   90.00
_cell.angle_beta   90.00
_cell.angle_gamma   90.00
#
_symmetry.space_group_name_H-M   'P 1'
#
loop_
_entity.id
_entity.type
_entity.pdbx_description
1 polymer ?
#
loop_
_entity_poly.entity_id
_entity_poly.type
_entity_poly.pdbx_seq_one_letter_code
_entity_poly.pdbx_strand_id
1 'polypeptide(L)'
;MKKLFALVLAACLLLCSACADGDFVYRQESVTDCAQTVDMYNNFYAAGELSVLVPGLTQGFVPQGLSYLPGQNWMIIAGYSSNKNVSSVIFAVDLATGELVREAHLQYADGSQYVGHAGGVAVTEKNIFIANNNHIYRISLEKFLSLDASANCPFDEEIPVPSRSSYCGYSDGVLWVGEFQYDPEYKTDRSHWYKNEDGRYKAWLIGYKLDQTQENELNPAALAGETATPDYIISTTERIQGMTMHDNQFYLSQSYGRRASSTLLRYQNVLESDPREYVELNGTQVPLWCLNKSVQAGALLMPPASECLVTVDGDVYVLFETAAEKYMDPENPSSNPMDRLFKLTGF
;
A
#
# COMPACT_ATOMS: atom_id res chain seq x y z
N MET A 1 -28.04 43.36 -55.80
CA MET A 1 -27.37 42.10 -55.50
C MET A 1 -26.80 42.19 -54.06
N LYS A 2 -27.56 41.71 -53.09
CA LYS A 2 -27.23 41.79 -51.67
C LYS A 2 -26.61 40.44 -51.27
N LYS A 3 -25.33 40.43 -50.86
CA LYS A 3 -24.67 39.24 -50.35
C LYS A 3 -25.02 39.10 -48.86
N LEU A 4 -25.70 38.02 -48.55
CA LEU A 4 -26.02 37.59 -47.20
C LEU A 4 -24.75 36.92 -46.58
N PHE A 5 -24.17 37.52 -45.56
CA PHE A 5 -23.13 36.87 -44.75
C PHE A 5 -23.84 36.04 -43.64
N ALA A 6 -23.71 34.72 -43.73
CA ALA A 6 -24.16 33.84 -42.68
C ALA A 6 -23.02 33.75 -41.62
N LEU A 7 -23.31 34.27 -40.44
CA LEU A 7 -22.45 34.16 -39.25
C LEU A 7 -22.71 32.78 -38.62
N VAL A 8 -21.78 31.85 -38.77
CA VAL A 8 -21.81 30.57 -38.03
C VAL A 8 -21.26 30.82 -36.62
N LEU A 9 -22.14 30.89 -35.65
CA LEU A 9 -21.79 30.94 -34.25
C LEU A 9 -21.44 29.52 -33.82
N ALA A 10 -20.15 29.18 -33.75
CA ALA A 10 -19.68 27.97 -33.10
C ALA A 10 -19.82 28.16 -31.58
N ALA A 11 -20.87 27.62 -31.02
CA ALA A 11 -20.99 27.45 -29.58
C ALA A 11 -20.05 26.34 -29.15
N CYS A 12 -18.87 26.69 -28.66
CA CYS A 12 -18.07 25.81 -27.83
C CYS A 12 -18.85 25.56 -26.55
N LEU A 13 -19.56 24.44 -26.48
CA LEU A 13 -19.98 23.86 -25.23
C LEU A 13 -18.72 23.44 -24.49
N LEU A 14 -18.19 24.31 -23.64
CA LEU A 14 -17.40 23.95 -22.51
C LEU A 14 -18.31 23.09 -21.61
N LEU A 15 -18.22 21.77 -21.78
CA LEU A 15 -18.61 20.84 -20.75
C LEU A 15 -17.60 21.06 -19.61
N CYS A 16 -17.87 22.08 -18.75
CA CYS A 16 -17.43 21.96 -17.37
C CYS A 16 -18.15 20.72 -16.83
N SER A 17 -17.44 19.60 -16.78
CA SER A 17 -17.77 18.59 -15.79
C SER A 17 -17.60 19.31 -14.43
N ALA A 18 -18.72 19.86 -13.92
CA ALA A 18 -18.85 20.09 -12.50
C ALA A 18 -18.65 18.69 -11.88
N CYS A 19 -17.44 18.40 -11.40
CA CYS A 19 -17.28 17.43 -10.36
C CYS A 19 -18.29 17.86 -9.31
N ALA A 20 -19.31 17.05 -9.07
CA ALA A 20 -20.13 17.20 -7.90
C ALA A 20 -19.12 17.26 -6.75
N ASP A 21 -19.09 18.36 -5.99
CA ASP A 21 -18.48 18.35 -4.67
C ASP A 21 -19.19 17.22 -3.93
N GLY A 22 -18.60 16.03 -3.99
CA GLY A 22 -19.02 14.91 -3.15
C GLY A 22 -18.90 15.43 -1.72
N ASP A 23 -19.85 15.09 -0.85
CA ASP A 23 -19.80 15.45 0.57
C ASP A 23 -18.67 14.64 1.26
N PHE A 24 -17.41 14.85 0.82
CA PHE A 24 -16.25 14.24 1.41
C PHE A 24 -16.04 14.75 2.84
N VAL A 25 -15.74 13.84 3.76
CA VAL A 25 -15.34 14.16 5.12
C VAL A 25 -13.90 14.65 5.15
N TYR A 26 -13.07 14.06 4.29
CA TYR A 26 -11.66 14.40 4.19
C TYR A 26 -11.36 15.31 3.00
N ARG A 27 -10.32 16.12 3.15
CA ARG A 27 -9.86 17.09 2.14
C ARG A 27 -8.43 16.77 1.72
N GLN A 28 -8.09 17.17 0.50
CA GLN A 28 -6.71 17.19 0.01
C GLN A 28 -6.14 18.59 0.19
N GLU A 29 -5.30 18.74 1.21
CA GLU A 29 -4.65 20.02 1.52
C GLU A 29 -3.14 19.81 1.58
N SER A 30 -2.39 20.61 0.83
CA SER A 30 -0.92 20.60 0.93
C SER A 30 -0.50 21.17 2.28
N VAL A 31 0.34 20.42 2.99
CA VAL A 31 0.84 20.77 4.33
C VAL A 31 2.34 21.09 4.32
N THR A 32 2.99 20.85 3.18
CA THR A 32 4.39 21.12 2.95
C THR A 32 4.63 21.37 1.48
N ASP A 33 5.73 22.03 1.14
CA ASP A 33 6.20 22.15 -0.25
C ASP A 33 7.02 20.92 -0.71
N CYS A 34 7.21 19.94 0.18
CA CYS A 34 8.09 18.78 -0.02
C CYS A 34 9.50 19.17 -0.50
N ALA A 35 9.96 20.36 -0.13
CA ALA A 35 11.25 20.85 -0.57
C ALA A 35 12.37 19.94 -0.06
N GLN A 36 13.34 19.70 -0.92
CA GLN A 36 14.55 19.01 -0.55
C GLN A 36 15.32 19.81 0.49
N THR A 37 15.42 19.32 1.71
CA THR A 37 16.02 20.03 2.84
C THR A 37 17.39 19.51 3.23
N VAL A 38 17.80 18.31 2.76
CA VAL A 38 19.08 17.69 3.08
C VAL A 38 19.67 16.96 1.88
N ASP A 39 20.98 17.17 1.65
CA ASP A 39 21.72 16.62 0.51
C ASP A 39 21.77 15.08 0.49
N MET A 40 21.60 14.45 1.65
CA MET A 40 21.65 12.97 1.74
C MET A 40 20.57 12.27 0.93
N TYR A 41 19.47 12.94 0.57
CA TYR A 41 18.38 12.40 -0.27
C TYR A 41 18.45 12.87 -1.74
N ASN A 42 19.55 13.51 -2.18
CA ASN A 42 19.70 13.99 -3.55
C ASN A 42 19.46 12.90 -4.60
N ASN A 43 19.95 11.67 -4.35
CA ASN A 43 19.74 10.55 -5.28
C ASN A 43 18.26 10.15 -5.37
N PHE A 44 17.53 10.21 -4.27
CA PHE A 44 16.09 9.95 -4.25
C PHE A 44 15.34 11.01 -5.07
N TYR A 45 15.56 12.27 -4.79
CA TYR A 45 14.90 13.36 -5.51
C TYR A 45 15.29 13.43 -7.00
N ALA A 46 16.52 13.05 -7.34
CA ALA A 46 16.98 12.97 -8.74
C ALA A 46 16.40 11.76 -9.50
N ALA A 47 15.93 10.73 -8.80
CA ALA A 47 15.39 9.51 -9.39
C ALA A 47 13.88 9.59 -9.68
N GLY A 48 13.22 10.73 -9.42
CA GLY A 48 11.77 10.80 -9.60
C GLY A 48 11.18 12.19 -9.37
N GLU A 49 9.87 12.21 -9.17
CA GLU A 49 9.08 13.43 -9.03
C GLU A 49 7.92 13.27 -8.02
N LEU A 50 7.42 14.40 -7.52
CA LEU A 50 6.20 14.43 -6.72
C LEU A 50 4.98 14.07 -7.58
N SER A 51 4.08 13.26 -7.02
CA SER A 51 2.84 12.85 -7.66
C SER A 51 1.63 13.40 -6.89
N VAL A 52 0.56 12.63 -6.78
CA VAL A 52 -0.71 13.06 -6.21
C VAL A 52 -0.63 13.34 -4.72
N LEU A 53 -1.40 14.31 -4.26
CA LEU A 53 -1.51 14.71 -2.87
C LEU A 53 -2.31 13.66 -2.07
N VAL A 54 -1.82 13.32 -0.88
CA VAL A 54 -2.49 12.37 0.02
C VAL A 54 -3.62 13.08 0.77
N PRO A 55 -4.88 12.56 0.71
CA PRO A 55 -6.00 13.17 1.42
C PRO A 55 -5.89 13.05 2.95
N GLY A 56 -6.58 13.93 3.67
CA GLY A 56 -6.86 13.80 5.11
C GLY A 56 -5.69 14.04 6.07
N LEU A 57 -4.52 14.44 5.59
CA LEU A 57 -3.31 14.60 6.41
C LEU A 57 -3.48 15.62 7.55
N THR A 58 -4.30 16.66 7.34
CA THR A 58 -4.63 17.70 8.34
C THR A 58 -5.84 17.33 9.22
N GLN A 59 -6.43 16.16 9.01
CA GLN A 59 -7.66 15.71 9.67
C GLN A 59 -7.45 14.39 10.42
N GLY A 60 -6.21 14.15 10.84
CA GLY A 60 -5.83 13.00 11.64
C GLY A 60 -5.65 11.69 10.87
N PHE A 61 -5.76 11.69 9.53
CA PHE A 61 -5.44 10.50 8.72
C PHE A 61 -3.93 10.22 8.74
N VAL A 62 -3.59 8.96 8.91
CA VAL A 62 -2.22 8.44 8.85
C VAL A 62 -2.15 7.38 7.75
N PRO A 63 -1.55 7.70 6.60
CA PRO A 63 -1.47 6.80 5.46
C PRO A 63 -0.53 5.62 5.75
N GLN A 64 -0.91 4.42 5.27
CA GLN A 64 -0.15 3.19 5.49
C GLN A 64 -0.05 2.33 4.21
N GLY A 65 -1.19 1.99 3.61
CA GLY A 65 -1.29 1.14 2.43
C GLY A 65 -1.36 1.93 1.13
N LEU A 66 -0.75 1.40 0.07
CA LEU A 66 -0.80 1.96 -1.28
C LEU A 66 -1.02 0.84 -2.29
N SER A 67 -1.96 1.03 -3.21
CA SER A 67 -2.20 0.16 -4.35
C SER A 67 -2.67 0.97 -5.56
N TYR A 68 -2.88 0.32 -6.68
CA TYR A 68 -3.36 0.94 -7.90
C TYR A 68 -4.52 0.16 -8.51
N LEU A 69 -5.52 0.87 -9.01
CA LEU A 69 -6.68 0.32 -9.72
C LEU A 69 -6.61 0.70 -11.20
N PRO A 70 -6.10 -0.19 -12.08
CA PRO A 70 -5.81 0.14 -13.49
C PRO A 70 -7.05 0.58 -14.27
N GLY A 71 -8.19 -0.08 -14.07
CA GLY A 71 -9.43 0.19 -14.82
C GLY A 71 -9.97 1.61 -14.68
N GLN A 72 -9.67 2.27 -13.57
CA GLN A 72 -10.07 3.64 -13.25
C GLN A 72 -8.91 4.62 -13.24
N ASN A 73 -7.67 4.16 -13.34
CA ASN A 73 -6.46 4.96 -13.14
C ASN A 73 -6.43 5.63 -11.76
N TRP A 74 -6.81 4.89 -10.71
CA TRP A 74 -6.84 5.41 -9.34
C TRP A 74 -5.73 4.87 -8.46
N MET A 75 -5.08 5.77 -7.72
CA MET A 75 -4.29 5.39 -6.55
C MET A 75 -5.23 5.08 -5.40
N ILE A 76 -5.04 3.93 -4.78
CA ILE A 76 -5.82 3.47 -3.63
C ILE A 76 -4.92 3.58 -2.39
N ILE A 77 -5.31 4.44 -1.46
CA ILE A 77 -4.54 4.76 -0.26
C ILE A 77 -5.35 4.35 0.97
N ALA A 78 -4.83 3.44 1.77
CA ALA A 78 -5.47 3.02 3.01
C ALA A 78 -4.70 3.54 4.23
N GLY A 79 -5.39 3.71 5.34
CA GLY A 79 -4.77 4.10 6.59
C GLY A 79 -5.79 4.24 7.72
N TYR A 80 -5.31 4.67 8.87
CA TYR A 80 -6.11 4.83 10.06
C TYR A 80 -6.25 6.30 10.47
N SER A 81 -7.23 6.60 11.32
CA SER A 81 -7.32 7.89 11.99
C SER A 81 -6.55 7.89 13.30
N SER A 82 -5.80 8.95 13.58
CA SER A 82 -5.20 9.19 14.90
C SER A 82 -6.26 9.35 16.00
N ASN A 83 -7.49 9.72 15.61
CA ASN A 83 -8.66 9.69 16.49
C ASN A 83 -9.30 8.29 16.44
N LYS A 84 -9.18 7.54 17.52
CA LYS A 84 -9.70 6.17 17.64
C LYS A 84 -11.24 6.02 17.59
N ASN A 85 -11.96 7.13 17.56
CA ASN A 85 -13.42 7.14 17.39
C ASN A 85 -13.83 7.33 15.93
N VAL A 86 -12.87 7.36 15.00
CA VAL A 86 -13.09 7.51 13.56
C VAL A 86 -12.58 6.25 12.87
N SER A 87 -13.38 5.72 11.96
CA SER A 87 -13.02 4.54 11.15
C SER A 87 -11.75 4.76 10.37
N SER A 88 -10.98 3.70 10.19
CA SER A 88 -9.97 3.64 9.13
C SER A 88 -10.64 3.79 7.76
N VAL A 89 -9.93 4.30 6.79
CA VAL A 89 -10.49 4.70 5.49
C VAL A 89 -9.62 4.25 4.33
N ILE A 90 -10.27 4.00 3.20
CA ILE A 90 -9.63 3.87 1.88
C ILE A 90 -9.99 5.09 1.06
N PHE A 91 -9.00 5.76 0.51
CA PHE A 91 -9.14 6.80 -0.50
C PHE A 91 -8.86 6.25 -1.89
N ALA A 92 -9.64 6.70 -2.88
CA ALA A 92 -9.29 6.62 -4.28
C ALA A 92 -8.97 8.03 -4.79
N VAL A 93 -7.77 8.19 -5.33
CA VAL A 93 -7.29 9.45 -5.92
C VAL A 93 -7.01 9.20 -7.40
N ASP A 94 -7.62 9.97 -8.28
CA ASP A 94 -7.39 9.88 -9.72
C ASP A 94 -5.94 10.31 -10.03
N LEU A 95 -5.18 9.42 -10.66
CA LEU A 95 -3.76 9.65 -10.91
C LEU A 95 -3.52 10.72 -11.98
N ALA A 96 -4.47 10.91 -12.91
CA ALA A 96 -4.34 11.90 -13.99
C ALA A 96 -4.71 13.31 -13.54
N THR A 97 -5.74 13.46 -12.68
CA THR A 97 -6.21 14.78 -12.21
C THR A 97 -5.64 15.15 -10.85
N GLY A 98 -5.24 14.16 -10.06
CA GLY A 98 -4.83 14.32 -8.66
C GLY A 98 -5.99 14.49 -7.68
N GLU A 99 -7.24 14.38 -8.12
CA GLU A 99 -8.43 14.64 -7.31
C GLU A 99 -8.84 13.43 -6.49
N LEU A 100 -9.30 13.67 -5.25
CA LEU A 100 -9.98 12.68 -4.43
C LEU A 100 -11.33 12.35 -5.07
N VAL A 101 -11.54 11.10 -5.46
CA VAL A 101 -12.77 10.63 -6.14
C VAL A 101 -13.62 9.74 -5.27
N ARG A 102 -13.06 9.15 -4.21
CA ARG A 102 -13.80 8.32 -3.26
C ARG A 102 -13.12 8.25 -1.90
N GLU A 103 -13.94 8.25 -0.84
CA GLU A 103 -13.55 7.83 0.50
C GLU A 103 -14.49 6.73 1.00
N ALA A 104 -13.93 5.60 1.43
CA ALA A 104 -14.67 4.45 1.94
C ALA A 104 -14.29 4.21 3.41
N HIS A 105 -15.22 4.52 4.32
CA HIS A 105 -15.06 4.34 5.76
C HIS A 105 -15.23 2.89 6.13
N LEU A 106 -14.17 2.25 6.60
CA LEU A 106 -14.12 0.82 6.84
C LEU A 106 -14.99 0.42 8.04
N GLN A 107 -15.73 -0.69 7.88
CA GLN A 107 -16.56 -1.29 8.92
C GLN A 107 -16.38 -2.80 8.94
N TYR A 108 -16.61 -3.41 10.10
CA TYR A 108 -16.85 -4.85 10.18
C TYR A 108 -18.17 -5.23 9.53
N ALA A 109 -18.38 -6.52 9.25
CA ALA A 109 -19.59 -7.03 8.60
C ALA A 109 -20.88 -6.72 9.37
N ASP A 110 -20.81 -6.52 10.68
CA ASP A 110 -21.95 -6.13 11.54
C ASP A 110 -22.27 -4.63 11.52
N GLY A 111 -21.51 -3.84 10.73
CA GLY A 111 -21.65 -2.39 10.62
C GLY A 111 -20.92 -1.60 11.71
N SER A 112 -20.25 -2.24 12.64
CA SER A 112 -19.40 -1.54 13.61
C SER A 112 -18.16 -0.94 12.95
N GLN A 113 -17.68 0.18 13.48
CA GLN A 113 -16.52 0.88 12.93
C GLN A 113 -15.25 0.02 13.02
N TYR A 114 -14.53 -0.09 11.90
CA TYR A 114 -13.20 -0.65 11.89
C TYR A 114 -12.17 0.47 12.18
N VAL A 115 -11.49 0.37 13.31
CA VAL A 115 -10.46 1.31 13.76
C VAL A 115 -9.08 0.67 13.81
N GLY A 116 -8.89 -0.43 13.08
CA GLY A 116 -7.62 -1.12 12.93
C GLY A 116 -6.60 -0.31 12.16
N HIS A 117 -5.36 -0.76 12.14
CA HIS A 117 -4.25 -0.01 11.52
C HIS A 117 -4.41 0.17 10.01
N ALA A 118 -5.09 -0.76 9.31
CA ALA A 118 -5.16 -0.80 7.84
C ALA A 118 -3.77 -0.65 7.21
N GLY A 119 -2.82 -1.47 7.70
CA GLY A 119 -1.38 -1.32 7.45
C GLY A 119 -0.95 -1.57 6.00
N GLY A 120 -1.80 -2.17 5.18
CA GLY A 120 -1.59 -2.35 3.74
C GLY A 120 -2.89 -2.47 3.00
N VAL A 121 -2.87 -2.14 1.71
CA VAL A 121 -3.97 -2.37 0.77
C VAL A 121 -3.44 -3.03 -0.49
N ALA A 122 -4.14 -4.04 -0.99
CA ALA A 122 -3.87 -4.68 -2.27
C ALA A 122 -5.14 -4.71 -3.11
N VAL A 123 -5.09 -4.16 -4.31
CA VAL A 123 -6.16 -4.26 -5.30
C VAL A 123 -5.80 -5.39 -6.25
N THR A 124 -6.69 -6.37 -6.38
CA THR A 124 -6.58 -7.51 -7.27
C THR A 124 -7.59 -7.40 -8.41
N GLU A 125 -7.79 -8.45 -9.18
CA GLU A 125 -8.75 -8.43 -10.30
C GLU A 125 -10.21 -8.22 -9.84
N LYS A 126 -10.58 -8.78 -8.66
CA LYS A 126 -11.96 -8.79 -8.17
C LYS A 126 -12.14 -8.19 -6.78
N ASN A 127 -11.05 -7.98 -6.04
CA ASN A 127 -11.14 -7.63 -4.63
C ASN A 127 -10.13 -6.54 -4.24
N ILE A 128 -10.41 -5.94 -3.10
CA ILE A 128 -9.48 -5.13 -2.32
C ILE A 128 -9.24 -5.87 -1.01
N PHE A 129 -7.99 -6.09 -0.67
CA PHE A 129 -7.57 -6.68 0.60
C PHE A 129 -6.91 -5.64 1.48
N ILE A 130 -7.26 -5.63 2.77
CA ILE A 130 -6.64 -4.80 3.81
C ILE A 130 -5.92 -5.71 4.79
N ALA A 131 -4.63 -5.45 5.03
CA ALA A 131 -3.83 -6.22 5.98
C ALA A 131 -3.85 -5.58 7.37
N ASN A 132 -4.14 -6.37 8.41
CA ASN A 132 -4.02 -5.95 9.80
C ASN A 132 -4.10 -7.13 10.77
N ASN A 133 -3.16 -7.17 11.71
CA ASN A 133 -3.23 -7.99 12.94
C ASN A 133 -3.63 -9.47 12.71
N ASN A 134 -2.83 -10.19 11.94
CA ASN A 134 -3.00 -11.61 11.59
C ASN A 134 -4.23 -11.91 10.70
N HIS A 135 -4.81 -10.90 10.07
CA HIS A 135 -5.92 -11.03 9.15
C HIS A 135 -5.68 -10.25 7.86
N ILE A 136 -6.32 -10.71 6.80
CA ILE A 136 -6.63 -9.91 5.63
C ILE A 136 -8.15 -9.76 5.55
N TYR A 137 -8.62 -8.54 5.31
CA TYR A 137 -10.04 -8.19 5.20
C TYR A 137 -10.36 -7.94 3.75
N ARG A 138 -11.38 -8.61 3.23
CA ARG A 138 -11.78 -8.51 1.83
C ARG A 138 -12.95 -7.56 1.62
N ILE A 139 -12.87 -6.78 0.55
CA ILE A 139 -13.97 -5.99 -0.01
C ILE A 139 -14.03 -6.35 -1.50
N SER A 140 -15.21 -6.72 -2.02
CA SER A 140 -15.33 -6.93 -3.46
C SER A 140 -15.13 -5.61 -4.22
N LEU A 141 -14.40 -5.66 -5.33
CA LEU A 141 -14.13 -4.48 -6.14
C LEU A 141 -15.43 -3.89 -6.73
N GLU A 142 -16.39 -4.74 -7.08
CA GLU A 142 -17.72 -4.34 -7.54
C GLU A 142 -18.43 -3.48 -6.47
N LYS A 143 -18.45 -3.94 -5.21
CA LYS A 143 -19.00 -3.16 -4.09
C LYS A 143 -18.29 -1.83 -3.93
N PHE A 144 -16.96 -1.84 -3.87
CA PHE A 144 -16.18 -0.61 -3.74
C PHE A 144 -16.48 0.39 -4.86
N LEU A 145 -16.58 -0.07 -6.10
CA LEU A 145 -16.88 0.77 -7.26
C LEU A 145 -18.33 1.29 -7.27
N SER A 146 -19.26 0.62 -6.60
CA SER A 146 -20.67 1.02 -6.50
C SER A 146 -20.95 2.02 -5.37
N LEU A 147 -19.98 2.29 -4.47
CA LEU A 147 -20.17 3.23 -3.37
C LEU A 147 -20.36 4.66 -3.88
N ASP A 148 -21.09 5.47 -3.13
CA ASP A 148 -21.09 6.92 -3.27
C ASP A 148 -19.68 7.50 -3.00
N ALA A 149 -19.46 8.76 -3.35
CA ALA A 149 -18.16 9.42 -3.20
C ALA A 149 -17.63 9.37 -1.76
N SER A 150 -18.50 9.49 -0.76
CA SER A 150 -18.19 9.23 0.65
C SER A 150 -19.20 8.24 1.21
N ALA A 151 -18.75 7.08 1.67
CA ALA A 151 -19.65 6.02 2.15
C ALA A 151 -19.00 5.08 3.16
N ASN A 152 -19.84 4.43 3.96
CA ASN A 152 -19.45 3.29 4.78
C ASN A 152 -19.19 2.06 3.90
N CYS A 153 -18.14 1.34 4.20
CA CYS A 153 -17.71 0.17 3.45
C CYS A 153 -17.46 -1.02 4.38
N PRO A 154 -18.46 -1.86 4.65
CA PRO A 154 -18.27 -3.06 5.47
C PRO A 154 -17.44 -4.10 4.70
N PHE A 155 -16.57 -4.82 5.42
CA PHE A 155 -15.86 -5.97 4.88
C PHE A 155 -16.82 -7.08 4.46
N ASP A 156 -16.49 -7.79 3.38
CA ASP A 156 -17.22 -8.98 2.94
C ASP A 156 -16.74 -10.23 3.67
N GLU A 157 -15.45 -10.26 4.03
CA GLU A 157 -14.82 -11.42 4.64
C GLU A 157 -13.62 -10.99 5.50
N GLU A 158 -13.40 -11.72 6.60
CA GLU A 158 -12.22 -11.63 7.45
C GLU A 158 -11.49 -12.97 7.41
N ILE A 159 -10.26 -12.99 6.93
CA ILE A 159 -9.49 -14.19 6.65
C ILE A 159 -8.25 -14.20 7.54
N PRO A 160 -8.15 -15.13 8.51
CA PRO A 160 -6.96 -15.26 9.33
C PRO A 160 -5.78 -15.79 8.52
N VAL A 161 -4.59 -15.20 8.73
CA VAL A 161 -3.35 -15.56 8.05
C VAL A 161 -2.24 -15.88 9.06
N PRO A 162 -1.27 -16.75 8.70
CA PRO A 162 -0.19 -17.16 9.62
C PRO A 162 0.93 -16.13 9.73
N SER A 163 0.66 -14.87 9.43
CA SER A 163 1.61 -13.77 9.55
C SER A 163 0.99 -12.61 10.33
N ARG A 164 1.81 -11.68 10.81
CA ARG A 164 1.33 -10.49 11.52
C ARG A 164 0.55 -9.53 10.62
N SER A 165 0.59 -9.74 9.30
CA SER A 165 -0.14 -8.97 8.28
C SER A 165 -0.07 -7.44 8.50
N SER A 166 1.16 -6.91 8.54
CA SER A 166 1.39 -5.48 8.76
C SER A 166 1.27 -4.66 7.48
N TYR A 167 1.48 -5.29 6.33
CA TYR A 167 1.31 -4.72 5.00
C TYR A 167 0.88 -5.79 4.00
N CYS A 168 0.31 -5.37 2.87
CA CYS A 168 0.06 -6.27 1.74
C CYS A 168 0.26 -5.55 0.41
N GLY A 169 0.41 -6.31 -0.66
CA GLY A 169 0.52 -5.84 -2.03
C GLY A 169 0.09 -6.93 -3.02
N TYR A 170 -0.18 -6.56 -4.25
CA TYR A 170 -0.50 -7.48 -5.33
C TYR A 170 0.48 -7.29 -6.47
N SER A 171 1.07 -8.38 -6.92
CA SER A 171 1.98 -8.41 -8.07
C SER A 171 1.97 -9.78 -8.72
N ASP A 172 1.92 -9.83 -10.05
CA ASP A 172 2.08 -11.05 -10.86
C ASP A 172 1.15 -12.21 -10.45
N GLY A 173 -0.12 -11.90 -10.14
CA GLY A 173 -1.11 -12.92 -9.76
C GLY A 173 -0.96 -13.45 -8.33
N VAL A 174 -0.12 -12.81 -7.50
CA VAL A 174 0.12 -13.18 -6.11
C VAL A 174 -0.29 -12.05 -5.17
N LEU A 175 -1.13 -12.37 -4.19
CA LEU A 175 -1.39 -11.51 -3.04
C LEU A 175 -0.28 -11.75 -2.00
N TRP A 176 0.51 -10.72 -1.77
CA TRP A 176 1.59 -10.72 -0.80
C TRP A 176 1.12 -10.09 0.51
N VAL A 177 1.47 -10.74 1.63
CA VAL A 177 1.15 -10.27 2.99
C VAL A 177 2.41 -10.36 3.85
N GLY A 178 2.81 -9.25 4.44
CA GLY A 178 4.10 -9.19 5.13
C GLY A 178 4.03 -8.71 6.57
N GLU A 179 5.12 -8.94 7.28
CA GLU A 179 5.29 -8.61 8.68
C GLU A 179 6.21 -7.41 8.87
N PHE A 180 5.77 -6.46 9.67
CA PHE A 180 6.67 -5.48 10.27
C PHE A 180 7.25 -6.06 11.56
N GLN A 181 8.57 -6.17 11.63
CA GLN A 181 9.28 -6.65 12.81
C GLN A 181 10.26 -5.58 13.32
N TYR A 182 10.22 -5.30 14.62
CA TYR A 182 11.17 -4.44 15.32
C TYR A 182 11.18 -4.80 16.82
N ASP A 183 12.30 -5.25 17.34
CA ASP A 183 12.44 -5.57 18.77
C ASP A 183 12.64 -4.30 19.63
N PRO A 184 12.04 -4.20 20.81
CA PRO A 184 11.14 -5.18 21.45
C PRO A 184 9.65 -4.93 21.20
N GLU A 185 9.26 -3.87 20.47
CA GLU A 185 7.88 -3.36 20.36
C GLU A 185 7.02 -4.21 19.41
N TYR A 186 7.60 -4.67 18.29
CA TYR A 186 6.87 -5.34 17.22
C TYR A 186 7.47 -6.72 16.94
N LYS A 187 7.29 -7.65 17.89
CA LYS A 187 7.82 -9.00 17.78
C LYS A 187 6.94 -9.85 16.88
N THR A 188 7.60 -10.64 16.01
CA THR A 188 6.98 -11.73 15.26
C THR A 188 7.11 -13.04 16.04
N ASP A 189 6.37 -14.07 15.62
CA ASP A 189 6.48 -15.39 16.20
C ASP A 189 7.90 -15.94 15.98
N ARG A 190 8.40 -16.73 16.95
CA ARG A 190 9.74 -17.33 16.85
C ARG A 190 9.85 -18.39 15.77
N SER A 191 8.75 -19.02 15.37
CA SER A 191 8.70 -19.96 14.25
C SER A 191 9.00 -19.29 12.91
N HIS A 192 8.85 -17.96 12.82
CA HIS A 192 9.16 -17.18 11.62
C HIS A 192 10.66 -16.83 11.50
N TRP A 193 11.45 -17.17 12.52
CA TRP A 193 12.85 -16.79 12.55
C TRP A 193 13.69 -17.75 11.71
N TYR A 194 14.34 -17.22 10.73
CA TYR A 194 15.23 -17.95 9.83
C TYR A 194 16.68 -17.48 9.98
N LYS A 195 17.60 -18.43 10.16
CA LYS A 195 19.04 -18.15 10.20
C LYS A 195 19.62 -18.28 8.79
N ASN A 196 20.18 -17.22 8.28
CA ASN A 196 20.86 -17.15 6.99
C ASN A 196 22.30 -16.64 7.14
N GLU A 197 22.99 -16.40 6.02
CA GLU A 197 24.40 -15.99 5.98
C GLU A 197 24.64 -14.60 6.59
N ASP A 198 23.62 -13.70 6.57
CA ASP A 198 23.68 -12.36 7.13
C ASP A 198 23.31 -12.30 8.62
N GLY A 199 22.85 -13.42 9.19
CA GLY A 199 22.39 -13.48 10.57
C GLY A 199 21.03 -14.14 10.71
N ARG A 200 20.17 -13.57 11.55
CA ARG A 200 18.82 -14.08 11.77
C ARG A 200 17.79 -13.05 11.33
N TYR A 201 17.03 -13.40 10.31
CA TYR A 201 15.83 -12.65 9.91
C TYR A 201 14.63 -13.16 10.70
N LYS A 202 13.66 -12.28 10.96
CA LYS A 202 12.60 -12.56 11.93
C LYS A 202 11.20 -12.25 11.38
N ALA A 203 11.10 -11.91 10.10
CA ALA A 203 9.85 -11.54 9.47
C ALA A 203 9.60 -12.40 8.24
N TRP A 204 8.32 -12.68 8.00
CA TRP A 204 7.83 -13.33 6.80
C TRP A 204 7.13 -12.33 5.87
N LEU A 205 7.35 -12.55 4.58
CA LEU A 205 6.50 -12.11 3.50
C LEU A 205 5.89 -13.39 2.91
N ILE A 206 4.60 -13.57 3.03
CA ILE A 206 3.88 -14.75 2.54
C ILE A 206 3.11 -14.40 1.29
N GLY A 207 3.01 -15.33 0.37
CA GLY A 207 2.33 -15.14 -0.92
C GLY A 207 1.24 -16.17 -1.18
N TYR A 208 0.09 -15.70 -1.65
CA TYR A 208 -1.05 -16.50 -2.09
C TYR A 208 -1.21 -16.37 -3.59
N LYS A 209 -1.06 -17.46 -4.35
CA LYS A 209 -1.45 -17.50 -5.76
C LYS A 209 -2.95 -17.32 -5.88
N LEU A 210 -3.37 -16.33 -6.61
CA LEU A 210 -4.79 -16.05 -6.77
C LEU A 210 -5.43 -16.98 -7.80
N ASP A 211 -6.62 -17.48 -7.47
CA ASP A 211 -7.46 -18.31 -8.33
C ASP A 211 -8.64 -17.47 -8.83
N GLN A 212 -8.55 -17.03 -10.07
CA GLN A 212 -9.56 -16.19 -10.69
C GLN A 212 -10.93 -16.90 -10.89
N THR A 213 -11.04 -18.20 -10.61
CA THR A 213 -12.33 -18.91 -10.62
C THR A 213 -13.13 -18.70 -9.33
N GLN A 214 -12.47 -18.28 -8.25
CA GLN A 214 -13.08 -18.02 -6.96
C GLN A 214 -13.53 -16.56 -6.84
N GLU A 215 -14.56 -16.31 -6.03
CA GLU A 215 -15.04 -14.96 -5.74
C GLU A 215 -14.00 -14.15 -4.92
N ASN A 216 -13.46 -14.78 -3.88
CA ASN A 216 -12.41 -14.18 -3.03
C ASN A 216 -10.99 -14.36 -3.59
N GLU A 217 -10.86 -14.94 -4.79
CA GLU A 217 -9.59 -15.19 -5.48
C GLU A 217 -8.61 -16.10 -4.71
N LEU A 218 -9.01 -16.68 -3.58
CA LEU A 218 -8.17 -17.60 -2.81
C LEU A 218 -8.55 -19.06 -3.11
N ASN A 219 -7.54 -19.91 -3.23
CA ASN A 219 -7.77 -21.34 -3.41
C ASN A 219 -8.52 -21.91 -2.19
N PRO A 220 -9.65 -22.62 -2.35
CA PRO A 220 -10.39 -23.20 -1.24
C PRO A 220 -9.54 -24.13 -0.35
N ALA A 221 -8.53 -24.81 -0.90
CA ALA A 221 -7.62 -25.63 -0.13
C ALA A 221 -6.71 -24.79 0.80
N ALA A 222 -6.40 -23.56 0.42
CA ALA A 222 -5.67 -22.64 1.29
C ALA A 222 -6.48 -22.22 2.52
N LEU A 223 -7.81 -22.17 2.40
CA LEU A 223 -8.74 -21.76 3.45
C LEU A 223 -9.20 -22.91 4.37
N ALA A 224 -8.70 -24.12 4.18
CA ALA A 224 -9.18 -25.32 4.92
C ALA A 224 -8.65 -25.39 6.37
N GLY A 225 -7.66 -24.61 6.75
CA GLY A 225 -7.05 -24.60 8.08
C GLY A 225 -7.59 -23.49 9.00
N GLU A 226 -7.00 -23.37 10.19
CA GLU A 226 -7.31 -22.28 11.13
C GLU A 226 -6.86 -20.90 10.58
N THR A 227 -5.81 -20.91 9.79
CA THR A 227 -5.33 -19.74 9.02
C THR A 227 -5.18 -20.12 7.56
N ALA A 228 -5.27 -19.17 6.65
CA ALA A 228 -5.03 -19.42 5.24
C ALA A 228 -3.58 -19.88 5.00
N THR A 229 -3.40 -21.02 4.33
CA THR A 229 -2.09 -21.60 4.01
C THR A 229 -1.51 -20.92 2.78
N PRO A 230 -0.36 -20.23 2.86
CA PRO A 230 0.24 -19.57 1.70
C PRO A 230 0.93 -20.56 0.75
N ASP A 231 1.13 -20.15 -0.50
CA ASP A 231 1.93 -20.89 -1.50
C ASP A 231 3.42 -20.63 -1.34
N TYR A 232 3.79 -19.46 -0.77
CA TYR A 232 5.16 -19.00 -0.64
C TYR A 232 5.43 -18.40 0.74
N ILE A 233 6.60 -18.65 1.27
CA ILE A 233 7.16 -17.94 2.43
C ILE A 233 8.52 -17.37 2.01
N ILE A 234 8.71 -16.06 2.24
CA ILE A 234 9.99 -15.39 2.04
C ILE A 234 10.43 -14.77 3.36
N SER A 235 11.58 -15.23 3.89
CA SER A 235 12.19 -14.60 5.07
C SER A 235 12.82 -13.27 4.68
N THR A 236 12.46 -12.21 5.41
CA THR A 236 12.90 -10.83 5.14
C THR A 236 13.60 -10.19 6.32
N THR A 237 14.35 -9.12 6.04
CA THR A 237 14.91 -8.24 7.07
C THR A 237 13.81 -7.54 7.87
N GLU A 238 14.19 -6.88 8.97
CA GLU A 238 13.28 -6.12 9.84
C GLU A 238 12.80 -4.80 9.25
N ARG A 239 11.72 -4.23 9.80
CA ARG A 239 11.16 -2.89 9.52
C ARG A 239 10.68 -2.70 8.08
N ILE A 240 10.16 -3.75 7.46
CA ILE A 240 9.52 -3.63 6.15
C ILE A 240 8.09 -3.13 6.33
N GLN A 241 7.75 -2.07 5.60
CA GLN A 241 6.46 -1.39 5.64
C GLN A 241 5.61 -1.64 4.39
N GLY A 242 6.22 -2.11 3.32
CA GLY A 242 5.52 -2.38 2.08
C GLY A 242 6.40 -3.07 1.06
N MET A 243 5.77 -3.61 0.03
CA MET A 243 6.44 -4.28 -1.06
C MET A 243 5.71 -4.06 -2.39
N THR A 244 6.47 -4.15 -3.48
CA THR A 244 5.97 -4.35 -4.84
C THR A 244 6.96 -5.20 -5.63
N MET A 245 6.54 -5.70 -6.79
CA MET A 245 7.47 -6.30 -7.75
C MET A 245 7.50 -5.46 -9.03
N HIS A 246 8.68 -5.35 -9.61
CA HIS A 246 8.92 -4.71 -10.89
C HIS A 246 10.11 -5.36 -11.57
N ASP A 247 10.06 -5.56 -12.88
CA ASP A 247 11.12 -6.18 -13.67
C ASP A 247 11.70 -7.45 -13.05
N ASN A 248 10.82 -8.34 -12.59
CA ASN A 248 11.19 -9.60 -11.95
C ASN A 248 12.09 -9.41 -10.68
N GLN A 249 11.89 -8.32 -9.95
CA GLN A 249 12.60 -8.02 -8.71
C GLN A 249 11.62 -7.63 -7.61
N PHE A 250 11.98 -7.94 -6.35
CA PHE A 250 11.27 -7.48 -5.17
C PHE A 250 11.79 -6.11 -4.74
N TYR A 251 10.90 -5.18 -4.50
CA TYR A 251 11.16 -3.87 -3.92
C TYR A 251 10.51 -3.82 -2.55
N LEU A 252 11.29 -3.53 -1.51
CA LEU A 252 10.82 -3.45 -0.13
C LEU A 252 11.09 -2.06 0.45
N SER A 253 10.06 -1.44 1.01
CA SER A 253 10.19 -0.21 1.80
C SER A 253 10.62 -0.55 3.22
N GLN A 254 11.84 -0.20 3.61
CA GLN A 254 12.34 -0.39 4.97
C GLN A 254 12.37 0.92 5.71
N SER A 255 11.60 1.04 6.79
CA SER A 255 11.44 2.29 7.53
C SER A 255 11.06 2.07 8.98
N TYR A 256 11.50 2.98 9.86
CA TYR A 256 11.00 3.13 11.22
C TYR A 256 11.34 4.49 11.80
N GLY A 257 10.28 5.21 12.19
CA GLY A 257 10.40 6.47 12.91
C GLY A 257 10.50 7.69 12.01
N ARG A 258 9.96 8.79 12.51
CA ARG A 258 9.74 10.05 11.77
C ARG A 258 10.99 10.86 11.45
N ARG A 259 12.18 10.44 11.91
CA ARG A 259 13.47 11.15 11.70
C ARG A 259 14.58 10.28 11.15
N ALA A 260 14.43 8.95 11.25
CA ALA A 260 15.39 8.03 10.66
C ALA A 260 15.12 7.85 9.18
N SER A 261 16.15 7.92 8.36
CA SER A 261 16.04 7.66 6.91
C SER A 261 15.41 6.31 6.64
N SER A 262 14.57 6.26 5.61
CA SER A 262 14.07 5.02 5.05
C SER A 262 15.02 4.50 3.96
N THR A 263 14.81 3.25 3.54
CA THR A 263 15.57 2.65 2.44
C THR A 263 14.64 1.86 1.55
N LEU A 264 14.65 2.11 0.27
CA LEU A 264 14.10 1.21 -0.74
C LEU A 264 15.14 0.14 -1.02
N LEU A 265 14.82 -1.11 -0.66
CA LEU A 265 15.66 -2.27 -0.92
C LEU A 265 15.18 -2.98 -2.16
N ARG A 266 16.10 -3.38 -3.04
CA ARG A 266 15.80 -4.12 -4.25
C ARG A 266 16.50 -5.46 -4.24
N TYR A 267 15.76 -6.53 -4.54
CA TYR A 267 16.26 -7.90 -4.55
C TYR A 267 15.89 -8.63 -5.85
N GLN A 268 16.75 -9.54 -6.28
CA GLN A 268 16.43 -10.46 -7.37
C GLN A 268 15.25 -11.36 -6.97
N ASN A 269 14.47 -11.81 -7.95
CA ASN A 269 13.40 -12.78 -7.70
C ASN A 269 14.01 -14.12 -7.25
N VAL A 270 13.74 -14.48 -6.01
CA VAL A 270 14.24 -15.75 -5.42
C VAL A 270 13.36 -16.95 -5.73
N LEU A 271 12.12 -16.73 -6.20
CA LEU A 271 11.16 -17.81 -6.48
C LEU A 271 11.56 -18.67 -7.69
N GLU A 272 12.49 -18.19 -8.52
CA GLU A 272 13.06 -18.94 -9.63
C GLU A 272 14.17 -19.93 -9.19
N SER A 273 14.61 -19.83 -7.94
CA SER A 273 15.62 -20.72 -7.33
C SER A 273 14.97 -21.82 -6.50
N ASP A 274 15.73 -22.82 -6.12
CA ASP A 274 15.28 -23.80 -5.14
C ASP A 274 15.00 -23.14 -3.78
N PRO A 275 13.92 -23.55 -3.07
CA PRO A 275 13.65 -23.06 -1.73
C PRO A 275 14.77 -23.46 -0.76
N ARG A 276 15.00 -22.64 0.25
CA ARG A 276 16.01 -22.90 1.30
C ARG A 276 15.59 -24.02 2.26
N GLU A 277 14.29 -24.07 2.58
CA GLU A 277 13.67 -25.08 3.44
C GLU A 277 12.15 -25.11 3.21
N TYR A 278 11.47 -25.96 3.96
CA TYR A 278 10.01 -26.06 3.96
C TYR A 278 9.47 -25.86 5.37
N VAL A 279 8.38 -25.12 5.50
CA VAL A 279 7.68 -24.87 6.77
C VAL A 279 6.36 -25.62 6.74
N GLU A 280 6.06 -26.38 7.78
CA GLU A 280 4.76 -27.05 7.91
C GLU A 280 3.71 -26.10 8.44
N LEU A 281 2.66 -25.85 7.64
CA LEU A 281 1.48 -25.07 8.00
C LEU A 281 0.23 -25.86 7.63
N ASN A 282 -0.65 -26.10 8.59
CA ASN A 282 -1.90 -26.84 8.40
C ASN A 282 -1.72 -28.21 7.69
N GLY A 283 -0.62 -28.92 7.98
CA GLY A 283 -0.28 -30.20 7.34
C GLY A 283 0.30 -30.10 5.93
N THR A 284 0.57 -28.87 5.44
CA THR A 284 1.16 -28.59 4.14
C THR A 284 2.61 -28.13 4.30
N GLN A 285 3.52 -28.67 3.47
CA GLN A 285 4.91 -28.23 3.40
C GLN A 285 5.02 -27.02 2.46
N VAL A 286 5.12 -25.82 3.04
CA VAL A 286 5.21 -24.55 2.31
C VAL A 286 6.69 -24.20 2.10
N PRO A 287 7.13 -23.95 0.84
CA PRO A 287 8.52 -23.62 0.56
C PRO A 287 8.90 -22.23 1.08
N LEU A 288 10.12 -22.13 1.62
CA LEU A 288 10.68 -20.90 2.17
C LEU A 288 11.93 -20.47 1.39
N TRP A 289 11.95 -19.19 1.00
CA TRP A 289 13.10 -18.46 0.44
C TRP A 289 13.57 -17.36 1.40
N CYS A 290 14.65 -16.67 1.01
CA CYS A 290 15.22 -15.62 1.86
C CYS A 290 15.74 -14.45 0.99
N LEU A 291 15.30 -13.22 1.27
CA LEU A 291 15.84 -12.00 0.68
C LEU A 291 17.02 -11.48 1.50
N ASN A 292 18.16 -12.16 1.38
CA ASN A 292 19.41 -11.78 2.05
C ASN A 292 20.32 -10.92 1.14
N LYS A 293 21.46 -10.50 1.65
CA LYS A 293 22.40 -9.63 0.91
C LYS A 293 22.95 -10.26 -0.36
N SER A 294 23.01 -11.60 -0.45
CA SER A 294 23.55 -12.27 -1.62
C SER A 294 22.68 -12.10 -2.88
N VAL A 295 21.39 -11.83 -2.69
CA VAL A 295 20.42 -11.58 -3.76
C VAL A 295 19.97 -10.11 -3.83
N GLN A 296 20.56 -9.23 -3.00
CA GLN A 296 20.27 -7.80 -3.02
C GLN A 296 20.84 -7.16 -4.28
N ALA A 297 19.98 -6.56 -5.11
CA ALA A 297 20.32 -5.92 -6.36
C ALA A 297 20.62 -4.41 -6.21
N GLY A 298 20.13 -3.77 -5.14
CA GLY A 298 20.37 -2.36 -4.89
C GLY A 298 19.67 -1.83 -3.64
N ALA A 299 19.96 -0.56 -3.34
CA ALA A 299 19.31 0.19 -2.28
C ALA A 299 19.31 1.68 -2.61
N LEU A 300 18.21 2.38 -2.25
CA LEU A 300 18.10 3.84 -2.37
C LEU A 300 17.69 4.42 -1.02
N LEU A 301 18.48 5.38 -0.52
CA LEU A 301 18.16 6.10 0.70
C LEU A 301 17.02 7.09 0.43
N MET A 302 15.98 7.05 1.28
CA MET A 302 14.77 7.87 1.14
C MET A 302 14.51 8.72 2.39
N PRO A 303 13.68 9.77 2.29
CA PRO A 303 13.15 10.47 3.45
C PRO A 303 12.50 9.52 4.47
N PRO A 304 12.39 9.94 5.75
CA PRO A 304 11.85 9.10 6.81
C PRO A 304 10.41 8.65 6.60
N ALA A 305 10.06 7.57 7.30
CA ALA A 305 8.71 7.01 7.39
C ALA A 305 8.06 6.76 6.02
N SER A 306 8.80 6.11 5.11
CA SER A 306 8.20 5.51 3.93
C SER A 306 7.35 4.30 4.34
N GLU A 307 6.20 4.18 3.72
CA GLU A 307 5.22 3.12 3.94
C GLU A 307 5.14 2.19 2.72
N CYS A 308 3.95 1.89 2.23
CA CYS A 308 3.76 1.01 1.09
C CYS A 308 4.31 1.54 -0.24
N LEU A 309 4.48 0.59 -1.17
CA LEU A 309 4.94 0.78 -2.54
C LEU A 309 3.91 0.19 -3.51
N VAL A 310 3.83 0.75 -4.71
CA VAL A 310 3.12 0.13 -5.83
C VAL A 310 3.83 0.43 -7.15
N THR A 311 3.83 -0.53 -8.07
CA THR A 311 4.33 -0.34 -9.44
C THR A 311 3.17 0.00 -10.37
N VAL A 312 3.31 1.08 -11.14
CA VAL A 312 2.34 1.51 -12.16
C VAL A 312 3.10 1.86 -13.43
N ASP A 313 2.79 1.20 -14.53
CA ASP A 313 3.38 1.43 -15.86
C ASP A 313 4.93 1.48 -15.87
N GLY A 314 5.56 0.67 -15.02
CA GLY A 314 7.01 0.58 -14.93
C GLY A 314 7.67 1.56 -13.96
N ASP A 315 6.91 2.44 -13.31
CA ASP A 315 7.38 3.35 -12.28
C ASP A 315 6.96 2.86 -10.87
N VAL A 316 7.81 3.09 -9.86
CA VAL A 316 7.53 2.72 -8.47
C VAL A 316 7.06 3.94 -7.70
N TYR A 317 5.84 3.89 -7.19
CA TYR A 317 5.28 4.93 -6.33
C TYR A 317 5.52 4.59 -4.86
N VAL A 318 5.92 5.59 -4.08
CA VAL A 318 6.24 5.47 -2.65
C VAL A 318 5.30 6.36 -1.86
N LEU A 319 4.67 5.80 -0.82
CA LEU A 319 3.86 6.50 0.16
C LEU A 319 4.69 6.86 1.38
N PHE A 320 4.43 8.03 1.99
CA PHE A 320 5.06 8.49 3.23
C PHE A 320 3.98 8.93 4.24
N GLU A 321 4.22 8.71 5.53
CA GLU A 321 3.32 9.16 6.58
C GLU A 321 3.79 10.45 7.31
N THR A 322 4.99 10.95 6.98
CA THR A 322 5.64 12.05 7.72
C THR A 322 4.88 13.36 7.74
N ALA A 323 4.01 13.63 6.78
CA ALA A 323 3.22 14.86 6.71
C ALA A 323 1.83 14.73 7.39
N ALA A 324 1.48 13.55 7.95
CA ALA A 324 0.26 13.43 8.74
C ALA A 324 0.33 14.30 10.00
N GLU A 325 -0.79 14.93 10.37
CA GLU A 325 -0.92 15.82 11.55
C GLU A 325 -0.27 15.25 12.81
N LYS A 326 -0.44 13.95 13.05
CA LYS A 326 0.18 13.20 14.14
C LYS A 326 1.71 13.37 14.22
N TYR A 327 2.37 13.57 13.09
CA TYR A 327 3.83 13.66 12.96
C TYR A 327 4.34 15.08 12.69
N MET A 328 3.43 16.05 12.57
CA MET A 328 3.74 17.47 12.37
C MET A 328 3.70 18.29 13.69
N ASP A 329 3.73 17.59 14.83
CA ASP A 329 3.78 18.22 16.16
C ASP A 329 4.98 19.19 16.25
N PRO A 330 4.76 20.50 16.58
CA PRO A 330 5.83 21.49 16.67
C PRO A 330 6.94 21.15 17.67
N GLU A 331 6.62 20.39 18.73
CA GLU A 331 7.61 19.98 19.73
C GLU A 331 8.48 18.81 19.27
N ASN A 332 7.94 17.97 18.34
CA ASN A 332 8.65 16.80 17.84
C ASN A 332 8.29 16.53 16.37
N PRO A 333 8.60 17.46 15.43
CA PRO A 333 8.20 17.31 14.04
C PRO A 333 9.00 16.22 13.33
N SER A 334 8.39 15.67 12.29
CA SER A 334 9.09 14.83 11.31
C SER A 334 10.19 15.63 10.60
N SER A 335 11.25 14.95 10.18
CA SER A 335 12.20 15.51 9.23
C SER A 335 11.77 15.18 7.80
N ASN A 336 11.91 16.14 6.88
CA ASN A 336 11.53 15.99 5.47
C ASN A 336 10.09 15.47 5.27
N PRO A 337 9.06 16.19 5.74
CA PRO A 337 7.67 15.75 5.58
C PRO A 337 7.29 15.68 4.11
N MET A 338 6.59 14.60 3.73
CA MET A 338 6.13 14.30 2.38
C MET A 338 4.61 14.18 2.40
N ASP A 339 3.89 15.10 1.75
CA ASP A 339 2.41 15.10 1.67
C ASP A 339 1.87 14.53 0.35
N ARG A 340 2.78 14.08 -0.53
CA ARG A 340 2.47 13.51 -1.84
C ARG A 340 3.12 12.14 -1.99
N LEU A 341 2.53 11.32 -2.85
CA LEU A 341 3.24 10.17 -3.38
C LEU A 341 4.49 10.64 -4.13
N PHE A 342 5.54 9.85 -4.08
CA PHE A 342 6.74 10.09 -4.87
C PHE A 342 6.86 9.01 -5.92
N LYS A 343 6.94 9.41 -7.18
CA LYS A 343 7.07 8.55 -8.34
C LYS A 343 8.54 8.40 -8.70
N LEU A 344 9.10 7.21 -8.54
CA LEU A 344 10.46 6.85 -8.96
C LEU A 344 10.45 6.34 -10.40
N THR A 345 11.28 6.90 -11.27
CA THR A 345 11.37 6.55 -12.69
C THR A 345 12.70 5.90 -13.01
N GLY A 346 12.66 4.77 -13.73
CA GLY A 346 13.88 4.09 -14.21
C GLY A 346 14.79 3.55 -13.10
N PHE A 347 14.21 3.17 -11.98
CA PHE A 347 14.93 2.68 -10.80
C PHE A 347 14.96 1.15 -10.72
#